data_7d1856e613d52ca5c119aab8c881ded9
#
_entry.id   7d1856e613d52ca5c119aab8c881ded9
#
_cell.length_a   1.000
_cell.length_b   1.000
_cell.length_c   1.000
_cell.angle_alpha   90.00
_cell.angle_beta   90.00
_cell.angle_gamma   90.00
#
_symmetry.space_group_name_H-M   'P 1'
#
loop_
_entity.id
_entity.type
_entity.pdbx_description
1 polymer ?
#
loop_
_entity_poly.entity_id
_entity_poly.type
_entity_poly.pdbx_seq_one_letter_code
_entity_poly.pdbx_strand_id
1 'polypeptide(L)'
;PYDSSITDLVYPEAGKSDAGKKTMMSPRVGVSLPITDKGIFHFSYGHFYQMPTLRNLYRESYFGAGLAPTVGYPDLKPEKTVLYEFGFQQQFGNLIGMDINLFYKDIRELLALQSIRYDSPQYGPSNYAIYLNKDYGSSKGLTLSVSKRYDPVSKTRIWLDYTYQKSEGNSVKSAAFYFSTLSGIEEEKLIVPLSWDQSHLLNTTVIIGNPGGTTLGLIGKISTGWPYTPSIPTANYVPEPNSGRKPIQRNMDLKIERRVSIGSRTVSLFARVYNLFDIRNARYVYDDTGSPKYTYEYRSIQETEQFKAHYGEPGIHTWEEYITRPQYYSSPRSFKIGFSLDF
;
A
#
# COMPACT_ATOMS: atom_id res chain seq x y z
N PRO A 1 -36.52 -4.99 -9.54
CA PRO A 1 -36.97 -4.45 -10.79
C PRO A 1 -36.06 -3.30 -11.15
N TYR A 2 -35.20 -3.52 -12.15
CA TYR A 2 -34.31 -2.50 -12.69
C TYR A 2 -35.18 -1.51 -13.46
N ASP A 3 -35.08 -0.24 -13.15
CA ASP A 3 -35.69 0.81 -13.94
C ASP A 3 -34.81 1.05 -15.17
N SER A 4 -35.19 0.50 -16.31
CA SER A 4 -34.51 0.61 -17.59
C SER A 4 -34.36 2.08 -18.05
N SER A 5 -35.18 2.99 -17.53
CA SER A 5 -35.13 4.42 -17.87
C SER A 5 -33.87 5.13 -17.42
N ILE A 6 -33.19 4.63 -16.40
CA ILE A 6 -31.93 5.21 -15.87
C ILE A 6 -30.73 4.74 -16.71
N THR A 7 -30.77 3.51 -17.22
CA THR A 7 -29.71 2.96 -18.08
C THR A 7 -29.63 3.71 -19.42
N ASP A 8 -30.75 4.11 -19.95
CA ASP A 8 -30.84 4.85 -21.23
C ASP A 8 -30.40 6.32 -21.12
N LEU A 9 -30.42 6.89 -19.87
CA LEU A 9 -29.95 8.24 -19.60
C LEU A 9 -28.42 8.33 -19.48
N VAL A 10 -27.77 7.26 -19.02
CA VAL A 10 -26.30 7.22 -18.84
C VAL A 10 -25.60 6.71 -20.10
N TYR A 11 -26.28 5.90 -20.88
CA TYR A 11 -25.80 5.35 -22.15
C TYR A 11 -26.85 5.69 -23.22
N PRO A 12 -26.80 6.89 -23.82
CA PRO A 12 -27.64 7.16 -24.97
C PRO A 12 -27.50 6.01 -26.00
N GLU A 13 -28.53 5.62 -26.67
CA GLU A 13 -28.63 4.45 -27.54
C GLU A 13 -27.59 4.33 -28.68
N ALA A 14 -26.57 5.19 -28.69
CA ALA A 14 -25.40 5.08 -29.53
C ALA A 14 -24.60 3.82 -29.18
N GLY A 15 -25.12 2.67 -29.57
CA GLY A 15 -24.40 1.45 -29.77
C GLY A 15 -23.82 0.83 -28.48
N LYS A 16 -24.59 0.04 -27.75
CA LYS A 16 -24.05 -1.00 -26.89
C LYS A 16 -23.11 -1.86 -27.72
N SER A 17 -21.81 -1.74 -27.56
CA SER A 17 -20.83 -2.61 -28.18
C SER A 17 -20.30 -3.58 -27.16
N ASP A 18 -20.02 -4.81 -27.55
CA ASP A 18 -19.33 -5.76 -26.70
C ASP A 18 -17.93 -5.24 -26.34
N ALA A 19 -17.51 -5.43 -25.11
CA ALA A 19 -16.16 -5.11 -24.69
C ALA A 19 -15.14 -5.91 -25.53
N GLY A 20 -14.16 -5.23 -26.08
CA GLY A 20 -13.16 -5.84 -26.94
C GLY A 20 -12.37 -6.97 -26.23
N LYS A 21 -12.14 -8.07 -26.97
CA LYS A 21 -11.30 -9.17 -26.48
C LYS A 21 -9.88 -8.65 -26.18
N LYS A 22 -9.39 -8.89 -24.96
CA LYS A 22 -8.07 -8.44 -24.55
C LYS A 22 -7.07 -9.59 -24.64
N THR A 23 -6.04 -9.42 -25.47
CA THR A 23 -4.95 -10.38 -25.64
C THR A 23 -3.66 -9.75 -25.13
N MET A 24 -2.93 -10.47 -24.28
CA MET A 24 -1.69 -9.99 -23.68
C MET A 24 -0.57 -10.98 -23.97
N MET A 25 0.61 -10.45 -24.31
CA MET A 25 1.84 -11.23 -24.45
C MET A 25 2.79 -10.81 -23.30
N SER A 26 3.19 -11.78 -22.50
CA SER A 26 4.02 -11.57 -21.29
C SER A 26 5.38 -12.25 -21.44
N PRO A 27 6.31 -11.71 -22.26
CA PRO A 27 7.64 -12.28 -22.40
C PRO A 27 8.43 -12.14 -21.11
N ARG A 28 9.20 -13.16 -20.78
CA ARG A 28 10.12 -13.18 -19.64
C ARG A 28 11.41 -13.85 -20.03
N VAL A 29 12.53 -13.20 -19.69
CA VAL A 29 13.88 -13.71 -19.96
C VAL A 29 14.68 -13.60 -18.68
N GLY A 30 15.38 -14.65 -18.32
CA GLY A 30 16.33 -14.69 -17.22
C GLY A 30 17.65 -15.29 -17.68
N VAL A 31 18.74 -14.67 -17.27
CA VAL A 31 20.10 -15.15 -17.53
C VAL A 31 20.87 -15.18 -16.22
N SER A 32 21.54 -16.30 -15.95
CA SER A 32 22.41 -16.44 -14.78
C SER A 32 23.81 -16.80 -15.22
N LEU A 33 24.80 -16.08 -14.69
CA LEU A 33 26.21 -16.28 -15.01
C LEU A 33 26.97 -16.59 -13.72
N PRO A 34 27.35 -17.85 -13.46
CA PRO A 34 28.25 -18.19 -12.37
C PRO A 34 29.63 -17.60 -12.63
N ILE A 35 30.16 -16.85 -11.66
CA ILE A 35 31.50 -16.22 -11.73
C ILE A 35 32.51 -17.02 -10.94
N THR A 36 32.03 -17.58 -9.83
CA THR A 36 32.78 -18.47 -8.94
C THR A 36 31.89 -19.62 -8.50
N ASP A 37 32.45 -20.61 -7.84
CA ASP A 37 31.67 -21.71 -7.23
C ASP A 37 30.61 -21.23 -6.19
N LYS A 38 30.72 -19.97 -5.74
CA LYS A 38 29.89 -19.37 -4.68
C LYS A 38 29.31 -18.02 -5.06
N GLY A 39 29.54 -17.54 -6.28
CA GLY A 39 29.11 -16.24 -6.76
C GLY A 39 28.41 -16.32 -8.10
N ILE A 40 27.22 -15.73 -8.20
CA ILE A 40 26.37 -15.75 -9.40
C ILE A 40 25.86 -14.35 -9.66
N PHE A 41 26.03 -13.85 -10.88
CA PHE A 41 25.25 -12.74 -11.41
C PHE A 41 23.98 -13.26 -12.08
N HIS A 42 22.90 -12.50 -11.94
CA HIS A 42 21.68 -12.78 -12.68
C HIS A 42 21.09 -11.49 -13.24
N PHE A 43 20.42 -11.63 -14.38
CA PHE A 43 19.64 -10.59 -15.01
C PHE A 43 18.27 -11.14 -15.33
N SER A 44 17.21 -10.36 -15.03
CA SER A 44 15.83 -10.70 -15.34
C SER A 44 15.16 -9.54 -16.08
N TYR A 45 14.41 -9.89 -17.10
CA TYR A 45 13.52 -8.98 -17.81
C TYR A 45 12.17 -9.62 -17.97
N GLY A 46 11.08 -8.86 -17.76
CA GLY A 46 9.75 -9.42 -17.91
C GLY A 46 8.65 -8.40 -18.04
N HIS A 47 7.59 -8.78 -18.76
CA HIS A 47 6.35 -8.05 -18.82
C HIS A 47 5.32 -8.69 -17.88
N PHE A 48 4.64 -7.86 -17.13
CA PHE A 48 3.59 -8.27 -16.19
C PHE A 48 2.35 -7.44 -16.48
N TYR A 49 1.19 -8.09 -16.44
CA TYR A 49 -0.10 -7.43 -16.67
C TYR A 49 -1.03 -7.69 -15.50
N GLN A 50 -1.74 -6.65 -15.10
CA GLN A 50 -2.75 -6.72 -14.06
C GLN A 50 -4.07 -6.21 -14.63
N MET A 51 -5.09 -7.06 -14.63
CA MET A 51 -6.44 -6.66 -15.04
C MET A 51 -7.04 -5.68 -14.03
N PRO A 52 -7.71 -4.63 -14.49
CA PRO A 52 -8.54 -3.80 -13.64
C PRO A 52 -9.55 -4.64 -12.85
N THR A 53 -9.92 -4.17 -11.66
CA THR A 53 -10.96 -4.85 -10.87
C THR A 53 -12.29 -4.84 -11.61
N LEU A 54 -13.15 -5.82 -11.36
CA LEU A 54 -14.50 -5.86 -11.95
C LEU A 54 -15.29 -4.59 -11.63
N ARG A 55 -15.05 -3.99 -10.47
CA ARG A 55 -15.64 -2.70 -10.09
C ARG A 55 -15.27 -1.58 -11.06
N ASN A 56 -14.02 -1.53 -11.52
CA ASN A 56 -13.57 -0.50 -12.46
C ASN A 56 -14.12 -0.74 -13.87
N LEU A 57 -14.40 -1.98 -14.22
CA LEU A 57 -14.94 -2.36 -15.51
C LEU A 57 -16.46 -2.20 -15.58
N TYR A 58 -17.19 -2.59 -14.52
CA TYR A 58 -18.65 -2.79 -14.58
C TYR A 58 -19.41 -2.07 -13.44
N ARG A 59 -18.82 -1.04 -12.84
CA ARG A 59 -19.51 -0.28 -11.80
C ARG A 59 -20.67 0.47 -12.40
N GLU A 60 -21.88 0.18 -11.91
CA GLU A 60 -23.04 1.06 -12.04
C GLU A 60 -23.02 2.08 -10.92
N SER A 61 -23.27 3.33 -11.23
CA SER A 61 -23.36 4.38 -10.24
C SER A 61 -24.79 4.83 -10.11
N TYR A 62 -25.32 4.78 -8.89
CA TYR A 62 -26.62 5.35 -8.60
C TYR A 62 -26.51 6.87 -8.49
N PHE A 63 -27.37 7.59 -9.19
CA PHE A 63 -27.58 9.01 -9.03
C PHE A 63 -28.20 9.27 -7.65
N GLY A 64 -27.40 9.66 -6.67
CA GLY A 64 -27.87 10.00 -5.34
C GLY A 64 -26.83 10.79 -4.58
N ALA A 65 -27.27 11.88 -3.94
CA ALA A 65 -26.47 12.71 -3.02
C ALA A 65 -25.32 13.55 -3.63
N GLY A 66 -25.55 14.28 -4.73
CA GLY A 66 -24.74 15.48 -5.05
C GLY A 66 -23.31 15.25 -5.58
N LEU A 67 -22.89 14.01 -5.73
CA LEU A 67 -21.60 13.67 -6.36
C LEU A 67 -21.82 13.14 -7.77
N ALA A 68 -20.95 13.52 -8.71
CA ALA A 68 -21.00 12.99 -10.05
C ALA A 68 -20.82 11.46 -10.04
N PRO A 69 -21.69 10.72 -10.72
CA PRO A 69 -21.66 9.25 -10.73
C PRO A 69 -20.36 8.75 -11.35
N THR A 70 -19.75 7.75 -10.74
CA THR A 70 -18.57 7.06 -11.30
C THR A 70 -19.04 5.80 -12.00
N VAL A 71 -18.79 5.69 -13.28
CA VAL A 71 -19.20 4.57 -14.13
C VAL A 71 -17.98 3.71 -14.47
N GLY A 72 -18.15 2.40 -14.50
CA GLY A 72 -17.12 1.47 -14.98
C GLY A 72 -16.90 1.61 -16.48
N TYR A 73 -15.70 1.26 -16.94
CA TYR A 73 -15.38 1.26 -18.37
C TYR A 73 -14.86 -0.13 -18.81
N PRO A 74 -15.68 -0.93 -19.51
CA PRO A 74 -15.34 -2.31 -19.88
C PRO A 74 -14.11 -2.43 -20.78
N ASP A 75 -13.76 -1.39 -21.54
CA ASP A 75 -12.63 -1.39 -22.46
C ASP A 75 -11.30 -0.99 -21.83
N LEU A 76 -11.24 -0.82 -20.50
CA LEU A 76 -9.98 -0.59 -19.82
C LEU A 76 -8.95 -1.66 -20.18
N LYS A 77 -7.74 -1.21 -20.51
CA LYS A 77 -6.60 -2.08 -20.75
C LYS A 77 -6.04 -2.56 -19.40
N PRO A 78 -5.38 -3.73 -19.39
CA PRO A 78 -4.59 -4.16 -18.25
C PRO A 78 -3.44 -3.18 -17.96
N GLU A 79 -3.22 -2.89 -16.70
CA GLU A 79 -2.02 -2.19 -16.28
C GLU A 79 -0.79 -3.03 -16.63
N LYS A 80 0.25 -2.42 -17.19
CA LYS A 80 1.46 -3.10 -17.67
C LYS A 80 2.67 -2.67 -16.86
N THR A 81 3.42 -3.63 -16.34
CA THR A 81 4.72 -3.40 -15.72
C THR A 81 5.81 -4.09 -16.53
N VAL A 82 6.81 -3.35 -16.93
CA VAL A 82 8.06 -3.88 -17.48
C VAL A 82 9.11 -3.84 -16.38
N LEU A 83 9.63 -5.01 -16.02
CA LEU A 83 10.60 -5.19 -14.94
C LEU A 83 11.97 -5.50 -15.51
N TYR A 84 12.97 -4.81 -15.02
CA TYR A 84 14.40 -5.07 -15.22
C TYR A 84 15.02 -5.32 -13.85
N GLU A 85 15.73 -6.42 -13.70
CA GLU A 85 16.46 -6.75 -12.49
C GLU A 85 17.87 -7.19 -12.82
N PHE A 86 18.82 -6.74 -12.01
CA PHE A 86 20.21 -7.15 -12.06
C PHE A 86 20.67 -7.47 -10.65
N GLY A 87 21.08 -8.69 -10.41
CA GLY A 87 21.41 -9.16 -9.08
C GLY A 87 22.75 -9.90 -9.02
N PHE A 88 23.30 -9.90 -7.80
CA PHE A 88 24.50 -10.63 -7.45
C PHE A 88 24.27 -11.41 -6.17
N GLN A 89 24.43 -12.72 -6.25
CA GLN A 89 24.36 -13.63 -5.12
C GLN A 89 25.76 -14.13 -4.77
N GLN A 90 26.09 -14.10 -3.49
CA GLN A 90 27.38 -14.57 -2.97
C GLN A 90 27.19 -15.41 -1.72
N GLN A 91 27.81 -16.56 -1.69
CA GLN A 91 27.90 -17.37 -0.49
C GLN A 91 29.26 -17.15 0.18
N PHE A 92 29.26 -16.86 1.48
CA PHE A 92 30.44 -16.74 2.32
C PHE A 92 30.55 -17.95 3.26
N GLY A 93 31.61 -18.70 3.12
CA GLY A 93 31.74 -19.99 3.82
C GLY A 93 30.58 -20.92 3.49
N ASN A 94 30.06 -21.64 4.49
CA ASN A 94 28.95 -22.58 4.35
C ASN A 94 27.65 -22.08 5.00
N LEU A 95 27.71 -20.95 5.68
CA LEU A 95 26.62 -20.51 6.56
C LEU A 95 25.95 -19.21 6.08
N ILE A 96 26.68 -18.31 5.42
CA ILE A 96 26.19 -16.98 5.11
C ILE A 96 25.93 -16.87 3.60
N GLY A 97 24.75 -16.42 3.24
CA GLY A 97 24.38 -16.02 1.89
C GLY A 97 24.04 -14.53 1.85
N MET A 98 24.45 -13.86 0.79
CA MET A 98 24.11 -12.47 0.49
C MET A 98 23.53 -12.40 -0.91
N ASP A 99 22.47 -11.62 -1.09
CA ASP A 99 21.85 -11.28 -2.35
C ASP A 99 21.69 -9.78 -2.44
N ILE A 100 22.19 -9.19 -3.52
CA ILE A 100 21.99 -7.77 -3.84
C ILE A 100 21.27 -7.73 -5.17
N ASN A 101 20.13 -7.05 -5.23
CA ASN A 101 19.34 -6.93 -6.44
C ASN A 101 18.95 -5.49 -6.71
N LEU A 102 19.35 -4.96 -7.87
CA LEU A 102 18.92 -3.68 -8.41
C LEU A 102 17.70 -3.91 -9.29
N PHE A 103 16.67 -3.11 -9.15
CA PHE A 103 15.46 -3.24 -9.98
C PHE A 103 14.99 -1.89 -10.53
N TYR A 104 14.39 -1.97 -11.70
CA TYR A 104 13.63 -0.88 -12.31
C TYR A 104 12.32 -1.42 -12.88
N LYS A 105 11.22 -0.79 -12.50
CA LYS A 105 9.87 -1.11 -12.97
C LYS A 105 9.32 0.10 -13.72
N ASP A 106 8.98 -0.07 -14.98
CA ASP A 106 8.21 0.89 -15.78
C ASP A 106 6.75 0.46 -15.78
N ILE A 107 5.88 1.31 -15.21
CA ILE A 107 4.47 1.00 -15.00
C ILE A 107 3.66 1.89 -15.93
N ARG A 108 2.86 1.28 -16.78
CA ARG A 108 2.05 1.95 -17.81
C ARG A 108 0.58 1.55 -17.67
N GLU A 109 -0.28 2.34 -18.29
CA GLU A 109 -1.72 2.11 -18.32
C GLU A 109 -2.37 2.13 -16.92
N LEU A 110 -1.80 2.90 -15.97
CA LEU A 110 -2.42 3.12 -14.66
C LEU A 110 -3.77 3.80 -14.82
N LEU A 111 -4.70 3.44 -13.95
CA LEU A 111 -6.06 3.94 -14.01
C LEU A 111 -6.18 5.34 -13.41
N ALA A 112 -6.77 6.26 -14.17
CA ALA A 112 -7.20 7.57 -13.72
C ALA A 112 -8.70 7.74 -13.90
N LEU A 113 -9.32 8.58 -13.06
CA LEU A 113 -10.70 9.04 -13.27
C LEU A 113 -10.68 10.25 -14.19
N GLN A 114 -11.57 10.26 -15.17
CA GLN A 114 -11.85 11.43 -16.00
C GLN A 114 -13.30 11.83 -15.86
N SER A 115 -13.54 13.12 -15.59
CA SER A 115 -14.88 13.69 -15.67
C SER A 115 -15.26 13.92 -17.13
N ILE A 116 -16.48 13.54 -17.48
CA ILE A 116 -17.08 13.81 -18.78
C ILE A 116 -18.29 14.70 -18.54
N ARG A 117 -18.30 15.85 -19.19
CA ARG A 117 -19.45 16.75 -19.20
C ARG A 117 -20.41 16.31 -20.32
N TYR A 118 -21.68 16.24 -20.01
CA TYR A 118 -22.74 16.02 -20.98
C TYR A 118 -23.95 16.89 -20.66
N ASP A 119 -24.71 17.24 -21.66
CA ASP A 119 -25.94 17.99 -21.49
C ASP A 119 -27.11 17.00 -21.43
N SER A 120 -27.63 16.84 -20.21
CA SER A 120 -28.82 16.01 -19.99
C SER A 120 -30.06 16.75 -20.45
N PRO A 121 -30.91 16.14 -21.30
CA PRO A 121 -32.18 16.74 -21.73
C PRO A 121 -33.11 17.07 -20.55
N GLN A 122 -33.00 16.34 -19.45
CA GLN A 122 -33.89 16.43 -18.28
C GLN A 122 -33.31 17.30 -17.16
N TYR A 123 -31.98 17.31 -16.98
CA TYR A 123 -31.33 17.97 -15.85
C TYR A 123 -30.32 19.07 -16.25
N GLY A 124 -30.17 19.34 -17.57
CA GLY A 124 -29.20 20.29 -18.08
C GLY A 124 -27.74 19.79 -17.98
N PRO A 125 -26.76 20.70 -17.93
CA PRO A 125 -25.34 20.31 -17.89
C PRO A 125 -25.04 19.43 -16.67
N SER A 126 -24.56 18.24 -16.92
CA SER A 126 -24.26 17.21 -15.91
C SER A 126 -22.87 16.64 -16.14
N ASN A 127 -22.28 16.05 -15.11
CA ASN A 127 -20.98 15.42 -15.19
C ASN A 127 -21.06 13.98 -14.68
N TYR A 128 -20.31 13.08 -15.31
CA TYR A 128 -20.02 11.77 -14.78
C TYR A 128 -18.52 11.47 -14.89
N ALA A 129 -18.01 10.52 -14.11
CA ALA A 129 -16.61 10.12 -14.13
C ALA A 129 -16.46 8.69 -14.69
N ILE A 130 -15.47 8.48 -15.52
CA ILE A 130 -15.08 7.15 -16.02
C ILE A 130 -13.62 6.86 -15.70
N TYR A 131 -13.29 5.59 -15.58
CA TYR A 131 -11.89 5.16 -15.50
C TYR A 131 -11.28 5.12 -16.90
N LEU A 132 -10.03 5.60 -17.03
CA LEU A 132 -9.24 5.53 -18.26
C LEU A 132 -7.80 5.14 -17.92
N ASN A 133 -7.11 4.52 -18.87
CA ASN A 133 -5.68 4.21 -18.79
C ASN A 133 -4.86 5.43 -19.24
N LYS A 134 -4.57 6.37 -18.37
CA LYS A 134 -3.89 7.63 -18.69
C LYS A 134 -2.59 7.86 -17.94
N ASP A 135 -2.39 7.14 -16.85
CA ASP A 135 -1.31 7.40 -15.95
C ASP A 135 -0.15 6.42 -16.13
N TYR A 136 1.01 6.85 -15.67
CA TYR A 136 2.23 6.04 -15.67
C TYR A 136 2.98 6.25 -14.36
N GLY A 137 3.84 5.30 -14.04
CA GLY A 137 4.72 5.38 -12.90
C GLY A 137 6.01 4.61 -13.12
N SER A 138 6.94 4.79 -12.23
CA SER A 138 8.15 3.99 -12.16
C SER A 138 8.48 3.66 -10.71
N SER A 139 9.12 2.52 -10.52
CA SER A 139 9.69 2.16 -9.22
C SER A 139 11.09 1.63 -9.45
N LYS A 140 12.07 2.20 -8.77
CA LYS A 140 13.47 1.79 -8.86
C LYS A 140 14.06 1.64 -7.48
N GLY A 141 15.00 0.72 -7.35
CA GLY A 141 15.58 0.50 -6.03
C GLY A 141 16.62 -0.60 -5.99
N LEU A 142 16.98 -0.88 -4.75
CA LEU A 142 17.96 -1.89 -4.37
C LEU A 142 17.35 -2.75 -3.27
N THR A 143 17.51 -4.07 -3.36
CA THR A 143 17.30 -4.98 -2.23
C THR A 143 18.63 -5.60 -1.82
N LEU A 144 18.85 -5.71 -0.52
CA LEU A 144 19.96 -6.42 0.09
C LEU A 144 19.39 -7.45 1.04
N SER A 145 19.60 -8.74 0.75
CA SER A 145 19.22 -9.84 1.63
C SER A 145 20.47 -10.53 2.16
N VAL A 146 20.55 -10.66 3.47
CA VAL A 146 21.61 -11.41 4.14
C VAL A 146 20.97 -12.53 4.95
N SER A 147 21.39 -13.76 4.73
CA SER A 147 20.91 -14.91 5.46
C SER A 147 22.05 -15.69 6.10
N LYS A 148 21.87 -16.05 7.36
CA LYS A 148 22.71 -17.02 8.04
C LYS A 148 21.89 -18.29 8.31
N ARG A 149 22.33 -19.41 7.76
CA ARG A 149 21.75 -20.72 8.07
C ARG A 149 21.94 -21.06 9.54
N TYR A 150 21.15 -22.01 10.05
CA TYR A 150 21.34 -22.49 11.41
C TYR A 150 22.77 -23.03 11.60
N ASP A 151 23.42 -22.52 12.61
CA ASP A 151 24.74 -22.93 13.03
C ASP A 151 24.64 -23.61 14.40
N PRO A 152 24.98 -24.89 14.51
CA PRO A 152 24.92 -25.63 15.79
C PRO A 152 25.80 -25.07 16.90
N VAL A 153 26.90 -24.37 16.55
CA VAL A 153 27.83 -23.77 17.52
C VAL A 153 27.22 -22.52 18.14
N SER A 154 26.83 -21.55 17.33
CA SER A 154 26.20 -20.32 17.79
C SER A 154 24.71 -20.48 18.12
N LYS A 155 24.09 -21.59 17.72
CA LYS A 155 22.66 -21.88 17.87
C LYS A 155 21.77 -20.77 17.32
N THR A 156 22.21 -20.11 16.21
CA THR A 156 21.51 -18.98 15.63
C THR A 156 21.21 -19.19 14.16
N ARG A 157 20.09 -18.62 13.73
CA ARG A 157 19.69 -18.45 12.34
C ARG A 157 19.20 -17.02 12.16
N ILE A 158 19.62 -16.35 11.08
CA ILE A 158 19.34 -14.91 10.87
C ILE A 158 18.90 -14.69 9.44
N TRP A 159 17.91 -13.81 9.25
CA TRP A 159 17.57 -13.20 7.97
C TRP A 159 17.45 -11.70 8.17
N LEU A 160 18.01 -10.97 7.26
CA LEU A 160 17.95 -9.51 7.17
C LEU A 160 17.67 -9.15 5.74
N ASP A 161 16.56 -8.44 5.51
CA ASP A 161 16.16 -7.96 4.19
C ASP A 161 15.99 -6.45 4.27
N TYR A 162 16.79 -5.74 3.52
CA TYR A 162 16.71 -4.29 3.39
C TYR A 162 16.34 -3.94 1.96
N THR A 163 15.35 -3.06 1.81
CA THR A 163 14.94 -2.50 0.54
C THR A 163 15.03 -0.98 0.59
N TYR A 164 15.72 -0.42 -0.38
CA TYR A 164 15.59 0.99 -0.74
C TYR A 164 14.85 1.08 -2.06
N GLN A 165 13.78 1.89 -2.09
CA GLN A 165 13.04 2.13 -3.34
C GLN A 165 12.55 3.57 -3.43
N LYS A 166 12.35 4.02 -4.67
CA LYS A 166 11.67 5.27 -5.00
C LYS A 166 10.60 4.95 -6.04
N SER A 167 9.34 5.18 -5.70
CA SER A 167 8.20 4.95 -6.58
C SER A 167 7.53 6.28 -6.88
N GLU A 168 7.53 6.68 -8.15
CA GLU A 168 7.04 7.97 -8.63
C GLU A 168 6.13 7.77 -9.84
N GLY A 169 5.20 8.68 -10.04
CA GLY A 169 4.30 8.67 -11.21
C GLY A 169 3.58 10.00 -11.35
N ASN A 170 2.85 10.14 -12.45
CA ASN A 170 2.09 11.36 -12.76
C ASN A 170 0.71 11.39 -12.10
N SER A 171 0.29 10.33 -11.43
CA SER A 171 -0.94 10.29 -10.66
C SER A 171 -0.75 9.60 -9.34
N VAL A 172 -1.35 10.19 -8.32
CA VAL A 172 -1.34 9.69 -6.95
C VAL A 172 -2.60 8.93 -6.62
N LYS A 173 -3.73 9.48 -7.02
CA LYS A 173 -5.07 8.92 -6.83
C LYS A 173 -5.92 9.30 -8.03
N SER A 174 -6.67 8.35 -8.56
CA SER A 174 -7.64 8.60 -9.62
C SER A 174 -8.67 9.69 -9.28
N ALA A 175 -8.97 9.89 -7.98
CA ALA A 175 -9.89 10.93 -7.52
C ALA A 175 -9.33 12.37 -7.66
N ALA A 176 -8.01 12.57 -7.56
CA ALA A 176 -7.41 13.92 -7.66
C ALA A 176 -7.68 14.55 -9.03
N PHE A 177 -7.51 13.78 -10.08
CA PHE A 177 -7.81 14.21 -11.44
C PHE A 177 -9.30 14.57 -11.64
N TYR A 178 -10.19 13.84 -10.99
CA TYR A 178 -11.61 14.10 -11.04
C TYR A 178 -11.97 15.47 -10.44
N PHE A 179 -11.42 15.80 -9.28
CA PHE A 179 -11.69 17.09 -8.61
C PHE A 179 -11.10 18.27 -9.37
N SER A 180 -9.91 18.15 -9.95
CA SER A 180 -9.30 19.19 -10.77
C SER A 180 -10.13 19.46 -12.05
N THR A 181 -10.61 18.40 -12.69
CA THR A 181 -11.47 18.53 -13.88
C THR A 181 -12.81 19.19 -13.55
N LEU A 182 -13.40 18.92 -12.36
CA LEU A 182 -14.65 19.57 -11.92
C LEU A 182 -14.48 21.07 -11.67
N SER A 183 -13.32 21.47 -11.14
CA SER A 183 -13.00 22.87 -10.87
C SER A 183 -12.60 23.66 -12.12
N GLY A 184 -12.45 22.99 -13.28
CA GLY A 184 -12.01 23.63 -14.53
C GLY A 184 -10.54 24.02 -14.54
N ILE A 185 -9.77 23.56 -13.54
CA ILE A 185 -8.32 23.78 -13.45
C ILE A 185 -7.64 22.59 -14.11
N GLU A 186 -6.91 22.84 -15.19
CA GLU A 186 -6.04 21.81 -15.78
C GLU A 186 -4.86 21.57 -14.83
N GLU A 187 -4.79 20.37 -14.28
CA GLU A 187 -3.72 20.00 -13.36
C GLU A 187 -2.41 19.81 -14.12
N GLU A 188 -1.39 20.53 -13.72
CA GLU A 188 -0.06 20.31 -14.25
C GLU A 188 0.38 18.88 -13.91
N LYS A 189 0.79 18.10 -14.92
CA LYS A 189 1.24 16.72 -14.75
C LYS A 189 2.61 16.69 -14.10
N LEU A 190 2.63 16.77 -12.78
CA LEU A 190 3.86 16.62 -11.99
C LEU A 190 4.17 15.15 -11.72
N ILE A 191 5.44 14.85 -11.65
CA ILE A 191 5.90 13.54 -11.16
C ILE A 191 5.99 13.62 -9.64
N VAL A 192 5.15 12.85 -8.97
CA VAL A 192 5.01 12.85 -7.51
C VAL A 192 5.22 11.45 -6.94
N PRO A 193 5.57 11.31 -5.65
CA PRO A 193 5.63 10.00 -5.00
C PRO A 193 4.29 9.28 -5.08
N LEU A 194 4.30 8.01 -5.44
CA LEU A 194 3.11 7.18 -5.45
C LEU A 194 2.69 6.83 -4.01
N SER A 195 1.39 6.63 -3.79
CA SER A 195 0.83 6.43 -2.44
C SER A 195 1.37 5.20 -1.69
N TRP A 196 1.99 4.26 -2.41
CA TRP A 196 2.64 3.07 -1.85
C TRP A 196 4.16 3.20 -1.73
N ASP A 197 4.74 4.38 -2.02
CA ASP A 197 6.18 4.59 -1.90
C ASP A 197 6.63 4.49 -0.44
N GLN A 198 7.49 3.52 -0.15
CA GLN A 198 8.21 3.39 1.12
C GLN A 198 9.70 3.33 0.81
N SER A 199 10.40 4.46 1.01
CA SER A 199 11.79 4.59 0.56
C SER A 199 12.76 3.63 1.26
N HIS A 200 12.49 3.29 2.52
CA HIS A 200 13.33 2.34 3.27
C HIS A 200 12.45 1.32 3.98
N LEU A 201 12.79 0.05 3.83
CA LEU A 201 12.16 -1.07 4.51
C LEU A 201 13.23 -2.03 4.99
N LEU A 202 13.27 -2.30 6.28
CA LEU A 202 14.13 -3.32 6.90
C LEU A 202 13.25 -4.36 7.58
N ASN A 203 13.42 -5.63 7.19
CA ASN A 203 12.86 -6.77 7.88
C ASN A 203 14.01 -7.59 8.47
N THR A 204 13.85 -8.06 9.69
CA THR A 204 14.86 -8.87 10.37
C THR A 204 14.18 -10.03 11.10
N THR A 205 14.71 -11.22 10.94
CA THR A 205 14.30 -12.40 11.71
C THR A 205 15.55 -13.02 12.34
N VAL A 206 15.54 -13.14 13.64
CA VAL A 206 16.60 -13.81 14.41
C VAL A 206 15.99 -14.96 15.21
N ILE A 207 16.50 -16.15 15.01
CA ILE A 207 16.09 -17.34 15.77
C ILE A 207 17.32 -17.82 16.56
N ILE A 208 17.15 -17.98 17.86
CA ILE A 208 18.18 -18.43 18.79
C ILE A 208 17.68 -19.69 19.49
N GLY A 209 18.52 -20.68 19.65
CA GLY A 209 18.24 -21.89 20.40
C GLY A 209 18.34 -23.17 19.57
N ASN A 210 17.89 -24.26 20.11
CA ASN A 210 17.95 -25.59 19.48
C ASN A 210 16.62 -25.90 18.78
N PRO A 211 16.59 -26.15 17.45
CA PRO A 211 15.37 -26.49 16.73
C PRO A 211 14.62 -27.71 17.26
N GLY A 212 15.32 -28.69 17.83
CA GLY A 212 14.70 -29.86 18.48
C GLY A 212 14.30 -29.63 19.95
N GLY A 213 14.55 -28.46 20.52
CA GLY A 213 14.26 -28.14 21.90
C GLY A 213 13.55 -26.81 22.06
N THR A 214 14.26 -25.83 22.66
CA THR A 214 13.71 -24.48 22.87
C THR A 214 14.31 -23.51 21.86
N THR A 215 13.44 -22.73 21.19
CA THR A 215 13.84 -21.64 20.30
C THR A 215 13.17 -20.32 20.71
N LEU A 216 13.91 -19.23 20.56
CA LEU A 216 13.47 -17.87 20.69
C LEU A 216 13.55 -17.20 19.30
N GLY A 217 12.44 -16.72 18.79
CA GLY A 217 12.37 -15.99 17.53
C GLY A 217 12.02 -14.51 17.75
N LEU A 218 12.83 -13.62 17.20
CA LEU A 218 12.59 -12.18 17.15
C LEU A 218 12.33 -11.80 15.69
N ILE A 219 11.23 -11.10 15.43
CA ILE A 219 10.87 -10.62 14.10
C ILE A 219 10.71 -9.10 14.20
N GLY A 220 11.61 -8.38 13.54
CA GLY A 220 11.64 -6.91 13.52
C GLY A 220 11.28 -6.37 12.14
N LYS A 221 10.56 -5.25 12.11
CA LYS A 221 10.27 -4.48 10.92
C LYS A 221 10.43 -2.99 11.21
N ILE A 222 11.17 -2.29 10.35
CA ILE A 222 11.28 -0.83 10.36
C ILE A 222 11.09 -0.34 8.94
N SER A 223 10.24 0.67 8.74
CA SER A 223 10.07 1.28 7.43
C SER A 223 9.75 2.77 7.53
N THR A 224 10.08 3.53 6.50
CA THR A 224 9.56 4.89 6.33
C THR A 224 8.05 4.86 6.24
N GLY A 225 7.40 5.96 6.69
CA GLY A 225 5.96 6.11 6.54
C GLY A 225 5.56 6.23 5.06
N TRP A 226 4.30 5.92 4.77
CA TRP A 226 3.71 6.16 3.45
C TRP A 226 3.55 7.66 3.20
N PRO A 227 3.58 8.10 1.94
CA PRO A 227 3.25 9.45 1.58
C PRO A 227 1.81 9.82 1.95
N TYR A 228 1.56 11.09 2.15
CA TYR A 228 0.24 11.68 2.23
C TYR A 228 0.26 13.08 1.61
N THR A 229 -0.88 13.59 1.19
CA THR A 229 -1.02 14.94 0.67
C THR A 229 -1.34 15.86 1.84
N PRO A 230 -0.45 16.83 2.17
CA PRO A 230 -0.76 17.82 3.20
C PRO A 230 -1.97 18.68 2.80
N SER A 231 -2.72 19.13 3.80
CA SER A 231 -3.81 20.10 3.64
C SER A 231 -3.51 21.30 4.53
N ILE A 232 -3.51 22.50 3.97
CA ILE A 232 -3.26 23.72 4.72
C ILE A 232 -4.50 24.60 4.57
N PRO A 233 -5.44 24.56 5.55
CA PRO A 233 -6.77 25.19 5.42
C PRO A 233 -6.73 26.71 5.15
N THR A 234 -5.65 27.39 5.51
CA THR A 234 -5.52 28.86 5.43
C THR A 234 -4.58 29.33 4.31
N ALA A 235 -4.00 28.43 3.55
CA ALA A 235 -3.05 28.80 2.49
C ALA A 235 -3.75 28.92 1.12
N ASN A 236 -3.43 30.01 0.40
CA ASN A 236 -3.76 30.13 -1.03
C ASN A 236 -2.91 29.24 -1.93
N TYR A 237 -2.27 28.23 -1.35
CA TYR A 237 -1.36 27.29 -1.99
C TYR A 237 -1.91 25.87 -1.84
N VAL A 238 -1.99 25.15 -2.95
CA VAL A 238 -2.34 23.73 -2.97
C VAL A 238 -1.04 22.94 -2.89
N PRO A 239 -0.79 22.20 -1.80
CA PRO A 239 0.41 21.37 -1.68
C PRO A 239 0.45 20.30 -2.77
N GLU A 240 1.68 19.93 -3.18
CA GLU A 240 1.87 18.84 -4.11
C GLU A 240 1.31 17.52 -3.53
N PRO A 241 0.64 16.73 -4.35
CA PRO A 241 0.15 15.41 -3.91
C PRO A 241 1.28 14.55 -3.36
N ASN A 242 1.03 13.87 -2.24
CA ASN A 242 1.96 12.98 -1.57
C ASN A 242 3.31 13.60 -1.15
N SER A 243 3.38 14.91 -0.98
CA SER A 243 4.61 15.61 -0.56
C SER A 243 4.97 15.39 0.91
N GLY A 244 3.99 15.05 1.76
CA GLY A 244 4.21 14.72 3.17
C GLY A 244 4.54 13.24 3.38
N ARG A 245 5.21 12.93 4.51
CA ARG A 245 5.49 11.56 4.94
C ARG A 245 4.91 11.29 6.33
N LYS A 246 4.18 10.18 6.46
CA LYS A 246 3.71 9.67 7.75
C LYS A 246 4.91 9.28 8.63
N PRO A 247 4.72 9.18 9.96
CA PRO A 247 5.76 8.73 10.88
C PRO A 247 6.33 7.35 10.50
N ILE A 248 7.59 7.12 10.90
CA ILE A 248 8.29 5.84 10.73
C ILE A 248 7.48 4.73 11.40
N GLN A 249 7.35 3.60 10.71
CA GLN A 249 6.69 2.40 11.19
C GLN A 249 7.72 1.46 11.81
N ARG A 250 7.45 0.93 13.00
CA ARG A 250 8.32 -0.02 13.69
C ARG A 250 7.47 -1.11 14.31
N ASN A 251 7.92 -2.35 14.21
CA ASN A 251 7.29 -3.45 14.91
C ASN A 251 8.35 -4.46 15.34
N MET A 252 8.15 -5.09 16.49
CA MET A 252 8.92 -6.24 16.90
C MET A 252 7.99 -7.26 17.54
N ASP A 253 8.08 -8.49 17.06
CA ASP A 253 7.34 -9.63 17.58
C ASP A 253 8.31 -10.62 18.22
N LEU A 254 7.86 -11.30 19.26
CA LEU A 254 8.59 -12.35 19.96
C LEU A 254 7.84 -13.67 19.85
N LYS A 255 8.54 -14.75 19.51
CA LYS A 255 8.04 -16.12 19.57
C LYS A 255 8.96 -16.97 20.44
N ILE A 256 8.40 -17.67 21.39
CA ILE A 256 9.09 -18.73 22.14
C ILE A 256 8.41 -20.04 21.74
N GLU A 257 9.20 -21.04 21.40
CA GLU A 257 8.69 -22.37 21.06
C GLU A 257 9.53 -23.43 21.77
N ARG A 258 8.86 -24.40 22.39
CA ARG A 258 9.50 -25.59 22.99
C ARG A 258 8.93 -26.84 22.39
N ARG A 259 9.80 -27.66 21.83
CA ARG A 259 9.47 -28.98 21.32
C ARG A 259 9.82 -30.06 22.37
N VAL A 260 8.88 -30.98 22.59
CA VAL A 260 9.04 -32.08 23.50
C VAL A 260 8.63 -33.35 22.78
N SER A 261 9.54 -34.32 22.68
CA SER A 261 9.25 -35.63 22.12
C SER A 261 8.64 -36.52 23.18
N ILE A 262 7.47 -37.08 22.91
CA ILE A 262 6.74 -38.01 23.77
C ILE A 262 6.52 -39.31 22.99
N GLY A 263 7.39 -40.27 23.21
CA GLY A 263 7.43 -41.48 22.38
C GLY A 263 7.78 -41.20 20.93
N SER A 264 6.94 -41.59 20.00
CA SER A 264 7.09 -41.36 18.56
C SER A 264 6.51 -40.01 18.10
N ARG A 265 5.88 -39.22 18.99
CA ARG A 265 5.20 -37.99 18.68
C ARG A 265 5.98 -36.79 19.20
N THR A 266 5.83 -35.65 18.51
CA THR A 266 6.42 -34.37 18.96
C THR A 266 5.31 -33.40 19.30
N VAL A 267 5.34 -32.86 20.51
CA VAL A 267 4.47 -31.77 20.97
C VAL A 267 5.26 -30.46 20.92
N SER A 268 4.76 -29.48 20.22
CA SER A 268 5.32 -28.13 20.18
C SER A 268 4.42 -27.16 20.95
N LEU A 269 4.94 -26.61 22.03
CA LEU A 269 4.29 -25.55 22.80
C LEU A 269 4.85 -24.20 22.34
N PHE A 270 4.00 -23.21 22.09
CA PHE A 270 4.46 -21.89 21.70
C PHE A 270 3.72 -20.76 22.39
N ALA A 271 4.46 -19.67 22.64
CA ALA A 271 3.93 -18.38 23.03
C ALA A 271 4.42 -17.32 22.03
N ARG A 272 3.53 -16.43 21.61
CA ARG A 272 3.85 -15.29 20.74
C ARG A 272 3.39 -14.00 21.39
N VAL A 273 4.22 -12.98 21.30
CA VAL A 273 3.90 -11.61 21.66
C VAL A 273 4.01 -10.79 20.38
N TYR A 274 2.89 -10.29 19.90
CA TYR A 274 2.87 -9.36 18.78
C TYR A 274 3.01 -7.95 19.31
N ASN A 275 3.76 -7.11 18.59
CA ASN A 275 4.06 -5.75 18.98
C ASN A 275 4.66 -5.69 20.41
N LEU A 276 5.79 -6.33 20.60
CA LEU A 276 6.45 -6.53 21.91
C LEU A 276 6.58 -5.25 22.75
N PHE A 277 6.86 -4.12 22.10
CA PHE A 277 7.07 -2.83 22.75
C PHE A 277 5.82 -1.96 22.80
N ASP A 278 4.64 -2.47 22.37
CA ASP A 278 3.37 -1.73 22.30
C ASP A 278 3.48 -0.41 21.53
N ILE A 279 4.20 -0.43 20.41
CA ILE A 279 4.42 0.76 19.58
C ILE A 279 3.13 1.08 18.83
N ARG A 280 2.64 2.30 18.97
CA ARG A 280 1.48 2.81 18.24
C ARG A 280 1.94 3.41 16.90
N ASN A 281 1.99 2.59 15.86
CA ASN A 281 2.33 3.04 14.51
C ASN A 281 1.16 3.81 13.91
N ALA A 282 1.43 5.01 13.35
CA ALA A 282 0.41 5.79 12.68
C ALA A 282 0.00 5.14 11.34
N ARG A 283 -1.24 4.70 11.22
CA ARG A 283 -1.86 4.26 9.97
C ARG A 283 -2.41 5.45 9.18
N TYR A 284 -3.09 6.34 9.91
CA TYR A 284 -3.63 7.59 9.39
C TYR A 284 -3.01 8.75 10.15
N VAL A 285 -3.00 9.90 9.53
CA VAL A 285 -2.55 11.17 10.10
C VAL A 285 -3.57 12.23 9.75
N TYR A 286 -3.58 13.32 10.51
CA TYR A 286 -4.26 14.53 10.10
C TYR A 286 -3.44 15.20 9.00
N ASP A 287 -4.10 15.54 7.90
CA ASP A 287 -3.41 16.02 6.69
C ASP A 287 -2.76 17.39 6.89
N ASP A 288 -3.25 18.19 7.83
CA ASP A 288 -2.70 19.50 8.17
C ASP A 288 -1.42 19.45 9.02
N THR A 289 -1.24 18.38 9.82
CA THR A 289 -0.10 18.26 10.73
C THR A 289 0.85 17.12 10.40
N GLY A 290 0.39 16.12 9.64
CA GLY A 290 1.12 14.86 9.45
C GLY A 290 1.21 14.01 10.72
N SER A 291 0.50 14.39 11.77
CA SER A 291 0.48 13.72 13.07
C SER A 291 -0.81 12.91 13.25
N PRO A 292 -0.77 11.74 13.87
CA PRO A 292 -2.00 11.03 14.27
C PRO A 292 -2.61 11.58 15.58
N LYS A 293 -1.96 12.54 16.25
CA LYS A 293 -2.29 12.97 17.62
C LYS A 293 -3.08 14.27 17.69
N TYR A 294 -2.90 15.16 16.72
CA TYR A 294 -3.51 16.49 16.74
C TYR A 294 -3.69 17.06 15.35
N THR A 295 -4.60 18.01 15.23
CA THR A 295 -4.88 18.83 14.04
C THR A 295 -4.90 20.30 14.44
N TYR A 296 -4.47 21.18 13.52
CA TYR A 296 -4.60 22.62 13.74
C TYR A 296 -6.05 23.12 13.54
N GLU A 297 -6.82 22.44 12.68
CA GLU A 297 -8.24 22.73 12.47
C GLU A 297 -9.03 22.69 13.79
N TYR A 298 -8.59 21.81 14.70
CA TYR A 298 -9.15 21.70 16.03
C TYR A 298 -9.18 23.01 16.82
N ARG A 299 -8.09 23.77 16.84
CA ARG A 299 -8.01 25.02 17.62
C ARG A 299 -8.95 26.09 17.09
N SER A 300 -9.06 26.21 15.78
CA SER A 300 -9.94 27.19 15.16
C SER A 300 -11.43 26.87 15.36
N ILE A 301 -11.81 25.59 15.38
CA ILE A 301 -13.18 25.15 15.60
C ILE A 301 -13.57 25.23 17.08
N GLN A 302 -12.66 24.84 17.98
CA GLN A 302 -12.92 24.83 19.42
C GLN A 302 -13.24 26.24 19.97
N GLU A 303 -12.67 27.28 19.38
CA GLU A 303 -12.83 28.67 19.80
C GLU A 303 -14.07 29.33 19.19
N THR A 304 -14.81 28.67 18.31
CA THR A 304 -15.95 29.25 17.64
C THR A 304 -17.27 28.89 18.31
N GLU A 305 -18.15 29.89 18.45
CA GLU A 305 -19.54 29.68 18.94
C GLU A 305 -20.32 28.68 18.06
N GLN A 306 -19.98 28.56 16.77
CA GLN A 306 -20.58 27.60 15.86
C GLN A 306 -20.28 26.14 16.26
N PHE A 307 -19.09 25.87 16.76
CA PHE A 307 -18.75 24.53 17.26
C PHE A 307 -19.60 24.19 18.51
N LYS A 308 -19.68 25.13 19.44
CA LYS A 308 -20.50 24.94 20.66
C LYS A 308 -21.99 24.75 20.34
N ALA A 309 -22.50 25.52 19.37
CA ALA A 309 -23.87 25.38 18.92
C ALA A 309 -24.17 24.05 18.24
N HIS A 310 -23.21 23.49 17.53
CA HIS A 310 -23.40 22.23 16.79
C HIS A 310 -23.20 20.96 17.64
N TYR A 311 -22.21 20.97 18.52
CA TYR A 311 -21.79 19.79 19.31
C TYR A 311 -22.21 19.87 20.78
N GLY A 312 -22.82 21.00 21.21
CA GLY A 312 -23.23 21.21 22.59
C GLY A 312 -22.10 21.66 23.52
N GLU A 313 -22.47 21.94 24.77
CA GLU A 313 -21.47 22.20 25.81
C GLU A 313 -20.59 20.96 26.01
N PRO A 314 -19.28 21.13 26.37
CA PRO A 314 -18.40 20.00 26.65
C PRO A 314 -19.00 19.14 27.77
N GLY A 315 -19.59 18.03 27.37
CA GLY A 315 -20.16 17.05 28.26
C GLY A 315 -19.18 15.91 28.56
N ILE A 316 -19.69 14.68 28.54
CA ILE A 316 -18.92 13.45 28.75
C ILE A 316 -17.87 13.25 27.65
N HIS A 317 -18.09 13.81 26.45
CA HIS A 317 -17.17 13.73 25.32
C HIS A 317 -16.47 15.08 25.14
N THR A 318 -15.21 15.11 25.58
CA THR A 318 -14.34 16.27 25.35
C THR A 318 -13.85 16.27 23.90
N TRP A 319 -13.42 17.45 23.43
CA TRP A 319 -12.78 17.52 22.12
C TRP A 319 -11.48 16.68 22.03
N GLU A 320 -10.75 16.55 23.10
CA GLU A 320 -9.57 15.67 23.16
C GLU A 320 -9.96 14.21 22.89
N GLU A 321 -11.11 13.75 23.39
CA GLU A 321 -11.65 12.43 23.06
C GLU A 321 -12.04 12.33 21.59
N TYR A 322 -12.65 13.37 21.02
CA TYR A 322 -13.04 13.39 19.61
C TYR A 322 -11.86 13.32 18.66
N ILE A 323 -10.73 13.99 18.95
CA ILE A 323 -9.50 13.92 18.16
C ILE A 323 -8.64 12.70 18.49
N THR A 324 -8.86 12.05 19.63
CA THR A 324 -8.19 10.79 19.96
C THR A 324 -8.83 9.68 19.15
N ARG A 325 -8.18 9.30 18.06
CA ARG A 325 -8.67 8.29 17.11
C ARG A 325 -7.87 6.99 17.22
N PRO A 326 -8.32 6.00 18.01
CA PRO A 326 -7.62 4.71 18.12
C PRO A 326 -7.39 4.03 16.78
N GLN A 327 -8.32 4.19 15.83
CA GLN A 327 -8.23 3.67 14.47
C GLN A 327 -7.09 4.28 13.63
N TYR A 328 -6.51 5.40 14.07
CA TYR A 328 -5.34 6.01 13.42
C TYR A 328 -4.06 5.24 13.70
N TYR A 329 -4.09 4.29 14.62
CA TYR A 329 -2.92 3.52 15.04
C TYR A 329 -3.03 2.04 14.65
N SER A 330 -1.87 1.37 14.68
CA SER A 330 -1.79 -0.07 14.58
C SER A 330 -2.39 -0.76 15.81
N SER A 331 -2.68 -2.06 15.67
CA SER A 331 -3.13 -2.87 16.79
C SER A 331 -2.15 -2.82 17.96
N PRO A 332 -2.63 -2.78 19.21
CA PRO A 332 -1.78 -2.83 20.40
C PRO A 332 -1.09 -4.19 20.53
N ARG A 333 -0.24 -4.31 21.55
CA ARG A 333 0.38 -5.57 21.93
C ARG A 333 -0.67 -6.64 22.18
N SER A 334 -0.41 -7.84 21.64
CA SER A 334 -1.28 -8.99 21.85
C SER A 334 -0.49 -10.26 22.07
N PHE A 335 -1.11 -11.22 22.76
CA PHE A 335 -0.50 -12.48 23.16
C PHE A 335 -1.26 -13.64 22.53
N LYS A 336 -0.51 -14.67 22.10
CA LYS A 336 -1.08 -15.92 21.63
C LYS A 336 -0.28 -17.08 22.21
N ILE A 337 -0.97 -18.03 22.84
CA ILE A 337 -0.41 -19.27 23.33
C ILE A 337 -1.10 -20.41 22.61
N GLY A 338 -0.36 -21.45 22.29
CA GLY A 338 -0.91 -22.63 21.62
C GLY A 338 0.03 -23.80 21.65
N PHE A 339 -0.48 -24.93 21.17
CA PHE A 339 0.30 -26.14 20.97
C PHE A 339 -0.02 -26.75 19.59
N SER A 340 0.92 -27.51 19.04
CA SER A 340 0.73 -28.38 17.89
C SER A 340 1.23 -29.78 18.23
N LEU A 341 0.59 -30.77 17.65
CA LEU A 341 0.96 -32.17 17.78
C LEU A 341 1.29 -32.71 16.39
N ASP A 342 2.52 -33.15 16.21
CA ASP A 342 2.98 -33.80 14.98
C ASP A 342 2.90 -35.31 15.15
N PHE A 343 2.20 -35.98 14.21
CA PHE A 343 1.93 -37.43 14.23
C PHE A 343 2.93 -38.21 13.41
#